data_1cc43d798af14017dead014b2b2224f7
#
_entry.id   1cc43d798af14017dead014b2b2224f7
#
_cell.length_a   1.000
_cell.length_b   1.000
_cell.length_c   1.000
_cell.angle_alpha   90.00
_cell.angle_beta   90.00
_cell.angle_gamma   90.00
#
_symmetry.space_group_name_H-M   'P 1'
#
loop_
_entity.id
_entity.type
_entity.pdbx_description
1 polymer ?
#
loop_
_entity_poly.entity_id
_entity_poly.type
_entity_poly.pdbx_seq_one_letter_code
_entity_poly.pdbx_strand_id
1 'polypeptide(L)'
;MIQIAVLGYGTVGSGVVEVINTNHDSINKRAENEINIKYVLDLRDFPGDPVEKVLVHDYEVIANDPEVDIVVEVMGGVEPAYTFTKRALEAGKSVCTSNKELVARHGTELLAIAKEHGANYLFEASCGGGIPIIRPLNSSLTADEIDEVTGILNGTTNYILSKMASDGSDFADVLKEAQRLGYAERNPEADVEGYDACRKIAILSSLAYGKEVNYEEVYTEGITKITAEDIKYATSMGTAIKLLATSRKVGNQYYACLLYTSDAADE
;
A
#
# COMPACT_ATOMS: atom_id res chain seq x y z
N MET A 1 -17.60 -5.74 -22.57
CA MET A 1 -17.93 -5.91 -21.14
C MET A 1 -16.66 -6.40 -20.45
N ILE A 2 -16.26 -5.77 -19.38
CA ILE A 2 -15.06 -6.12 -18.58
C ILE A 2 -15.53 -6.87 -17.33
N GLN A 3 -15.00 -8.07 -17.12
CA GLN A 3 -15.33 -8.90 -15.96
C GLN A 3 -14.22 -8.84 -14.91
N ILE A 4 -14.59 -8.55 -13.67
CA ILE A 4 -13.68 -8.43 -12.54
C ILE A 4 -13.87 -9.61 -11.59
N ALA A 5 -12.76 -10.13 -11.08
CA ALA A 5 -12.72 -11.01 -9.91
C ALA A 5 -12.03 -10.28 -8.75
N VAL A 6 -12.63 -10.31 -7.55
CA VAL A 6 -12.07 -9.73 -6.33
C VAL A 6 -11.59 -10.86 -5.42
N LEU A 7 -10.32 -10.85 -5.03
CA LEU A 7 -9.72 -11.86 -4.15
C LEU A 7 -9.62 -11.29 -2.73
N GLY A 8 -10.48 -11.78 -1.84
CA GLY A 8 -10.66 -11.34 -0.47
C GLY A 8 -11.88 -10.41 -0.32
N TYR A 9 -12.76 -10.73 0.63
CA TYR A 9 -13.95 -9.94 0.97
C TYR A 9 -13.89 -9.43 2.42
N GLY A 10 -12.72 -8.86 2.76
CA GLY A 10 -12.52 -8.08 3.99
C GLY A 10 -12.92 -6.62 3.78
N THR A 11 -12.43 -5.73 4.66
CA THR A 11 -12.74 -4.29 4.61
C THR A 11 -12.44 -3.66 3.24
N VAL A 12 -11.30 -3.98 2.64
CA VAL A 12 -10.93 -3.43 1.33
C VAL A 12 -11.75 -4.06 0.21
N GLY A 13 -11.91 -5.38 0.21
CA GLY A 13 -12.64 -6.08 -0.85
C GLY A 13 -14.12 -5.74 -0.87
N SER A 14 -14.79 -5.67 0.27
CA SER A 14 -16.18 -5.21 0.36
C SER A 14 -16.33 -3.76 -0.11
N GLY A 15 -15.36 -2.89 0.23
CA GLY A 15 -15.33 -1.52 -0.27
C GLY A 15 -15.16 -1.43 -1.79
N VAL A 16 -14.34 -2.28 -2.40
CA VAL A 16 -14.20 -2.36 -3.87
C VAL A 16 -15.53 -2.76 -4.51
N VAL A 17 -16.19 -3.79 -3.97
CA VAL A 17 -17.50 -4.25 -4.47
C VAL A 17 -18.55 -3.14 -4.33
N GLU A 18 -18.61 -2.47 -3.18
CA GLU A 18 -19.51 -1.35 -2.93
C GLU A 18 -19.28 -0.19 -3.91
N VAL A 19 -18.03 0.22 -4.12
CA VAL A 19 -17.69 1.32 -5.04
C VAL A 19 -18.10 1.00 -6.47
N ILE A 20 -17.80 -0.21 -6.95
CA ILE A 20 -18.16 -0.61 -8.32
C ILE A 20 -19.69 -0.62 -8.49
N ASN A 21 -20.43 -1.17 -7.53
CA ASN A 21 -21.88 -1.25 -7.60
C ASN A 21 -22.53 0.13 -7.46
N THR A 22 -22.07 0.96 -6.53
CA THR A 22 -22.68 2.28 -6.25
C THR A 22 -22.39 3.29 -7.35
N ASN A 23 -21.16 3.25 -7.92
CA ASN A 23 -20.73 4.21 -8.93
C ASN A 23 -20.72 3.61 -10.35
N HIS A 24 -21.47 2.55 -10.58
CA HIS A 24 -21.51 1.76 -11.80
C HIS A 24 -21.60 2.61 -13.07
N ASP A 25 -22.60 3.50 -13.16
CA ASP A 25 -22.82 4.33 -14.35
C ASP A 25 -21.66 5.29 -14.62
N SER A 26 -21.09 5.89 -13.56
CA SER A 26 -19.97 6.81 -13.66
C SER A 26 -18.68 6.10 -14.10
N ILE A 27 -18.47 4.91 -13.56
CA ILE A 27 -17.30 4.07 -13.89
C ILE A 27 -17.40 3.61 -15.35
N ASN A 28 -18.55 3.07 -15.76
CA ASN A 28 -18.78 2.59 -17.12
C ASN A 28 -18.63 3.70 -18.16
N LYS A 29 -19.16 4.89 -17.85
CA LYS A 29 -19.02 6.05 -18.73
C LYS A 29 -17.56 6.45 -18.94
N ARG A 30 -16.72 6.38 -17.89
CA ARG A 30 -15.28 6.74 -17.96
C ARG A 30 -14.46 5.64 -18.63
N ALA A 31 -14.82 4.40 -18.41
CA ALA A 31 -14.15 3.24 -19.00
C ALA A 31 -14.58 3.01 -20.46
N GLU A 32 -15.63 3.70 -20.93
CA GLU A 32 -16.27 3.47 -22.22
C GLU A 32 -16.65 2.00 -22.43
N ASN A 33 -16.88 1.29 -21.33
CA ASN A 33 -17.19 -0.12 -21.30
C ASN A 33 -18.03 -0.47 -20.07
N GLU A 34 -18.77 -1.55 -20.13
CA GLU A 34 -19.51 -2.09 -18.99
C GLU A 34 -18.56 -2.92 -18.13
N ILE A 35 -18.52 -2.62 -16.82
CA ILE A 35 -17.66 -3.26 -15.83
C ILE A 35 -18.55 -3.97 -14.82
N ASN A 36 -18.33 -5.29 -14.66
CA ASN A 36 -19.09 -6.12 -13.74
C ASN A 36 -18.19 -6.96 -12.83
N ILE A 37 -18.64 -7.20 -11.61
CA ILE A 37 -18.02 -8.16 -10.70
C ILE A 37 -18.60 -9.54 -11.03
N LYS A 38 -17.76 -10.43 -11.56
CA LYS A 38 -18.14 -11.79 -11.89
C LYS A 38 -17.94 -12.75 -10.73
N TYR A 39 -16.85 -12.56 -9.98
CA TYR A 39 -16.50 -13.41 -8.84
C TYR A 39 -15.94 -12.60 -7.67
N VAL A 40 -16.24 -13.09 -6.47
CA VAL A 40 -15.57 -12.71 -5.24
C VAL A 40 -15.05 -13.97 -4.57
N LEU A 41 -13.75 -14.06 -4.35
CA LEU A 41 -13.11 -15.18 -3.67
C LEU A 41 -12.95 -14.89 -2.19
N ASP A 42 -13.53 -15.69 -1.34
CA ASP A 42 -13.26 -15.70 0.11
C ASP A 42 -13.49 -17.11 0.66
N LEU A 43 -12.79 -17.46 1.75
CA LEU A 43 -12.99 -18.77 2.41
C LEU A 43 -14.22 -18.78 3.32
N ARG A 44 -14.76 -17.61 3.64
CA ARG A 44 -15.93 -17.42 4.52
C ARG A 44 -17.20 -17.32 3.70
N ASP A 45 -18.32 -17.70 4.32
CA ASP A 45 -19.66 -17.40 3.82
C ASP A 45 -20.15 -16.05 4.39
N PHE A 46 -21.02 -15.37 3.66
CA PHE A 46 -21.60 -14.08 4.05
C PHE A 46 -23.13 -14.11 3.95
N PRO A 47 -23.83 -14.86 4.86
CA PRO A 47 -25.25 -15.07 4.78
C PRO A 47 -26.07 -13.78 4.77
N GLY A 48 -26.90 -13.61 3.74
CA GLY A 48 -27.74 -12.43 3.54
C GLY A 48 -27.05 -11.24 2.87
N ASP A 49 -25.76 -11.33 2.56
CA ASP A 49 -25.05 -10.32 1.77
C ASP A 49 -25.29 -10.56 0.26
N PRO A 50 -25.56 -9.52 -0.54
CA PRO A 50 -25.69 -9.65 -2.01
C PRO A 50 -24.50 -10.34 -2.70
N VAL A 51 -23.31 -10.34 -2.09
CA VAL A 51 -22.08 -10.98 -2.58
C VAL A 51 -22.23 -12.49 -2.76
N GLU A 52 -23.13 -13.14 -2.03
CA GLU A 52 -23.38 -14.60 -2.14
C GLU A 52 -23.62 -15.05 -3.58
N LYS A 53 -24.18 -14.19 -4.43
CA LYS A 53 -24.48 -14.52 -5.84
C LYS A 53 -23.24 -14.72 -6.71
N VAL A 54 -22.13 -14.13 -6.31
CA VAL A 54 -20.85 -14.12 -7.03
C VAL A 54 -19.70 -14.69 -6.19
N LEU A 55 -20.01 -15.20 -4.98
CA LEU A 55 -19.03 -15.77 -4.07
C LEU A 55 -18.54 -17.12 -4.57
N VAL A 56 -17.23 -17.31 -4.55
CA VAL A 56 -16.55 -18.57 -4.82
C VAL A 56 -15.50 -18.83 -3.74
N HIS A 57 -15.22 -20.12 -3.48
CA HIS A 57 -14.26 -20.55 -2.45
C HIS A 57 -13.00 -21.17 -3.03
N ASP A 58 -12.98 -21.37 -4.36
CA ASP A 58 -11.85 -21.97 -5.05
C ASP A 58 -11.33 -21.01 -6.13
N TYR A 59 -10.05 -20.68 -6.05
CA TYR A 59 -9.39 -19.84 -7.04
C TYR A 59 -9.40 -20.44 -8.46
N GLU A 60 -9.46 -21.77 -8.60
CA GLU A 60 -9.50 -22.43 -9.90
C GLU A 60 -10.71 -22.00 -10.76
N VAL A 61 -11.81 -21.61 -10.14
CA VAL A 61 -12.98 -21.04 -10.84
C VAL A 61 -12.61 -19.76 -11.58
N ILE A 62 -11.78 -18.91 -10.95
CA ILE A 62 -11.33 -17.63 -11.51
C ILE A 62 -10.18 -17.84 -12.50
N ALA A 63 -9.21 -18.68 -12.13
CA ALA A 63 -8.03 -18.94 -12.94
C ALA A 63 -8.37 -19.52 -14.31
N ASN A 64 -9.32 -20.45 -14.36
CA ASN A 64 -9.71 -21.16 -15.56
C ASN A 64 -10.82 -20.45 -16.38
N ASP A 65 -11.33 -19.33 -15.92
CA ASP A 65 -12.35 -18.58 -16.65
C ASP A 65 -11.70 -17.56 -17.60
N PRO A 66 -11.79 -17.74 -18.93
CA PRO A 66 -11.20 -16.82 -19.89
C PRO A 66 -11.93 -15.47 -20.00
N GLU A 67 -13.14 -15.35 -19.43
CA GLU A 67 -13.91 -14.12 -19.46
C GLU A 67 -13.50 -13.14 -18.32
N VAL A 68 -12.69 -13.57 -17.35
CA VAL A 68 -12.15 -12.68 -16.33
C VAL A 68 -11.00 -11.87 -16.91
N ASP A 69 -11.19 -10.55 -17.01
CA ASP A 69 -10.21 -9.62 -17.56
C ASP A 69 -9.29 -9.03 -16.49
N ILE A 70 -9.86 -8.73 -15.30
CA ILE A 70 -9.17 -8.05 -14.22
C ILE A 70 -9.34 -8.80 -12.91
N VAL A 71 -8.24 -8.97 -12.19
CA VAL A 71 -8.20 -9.50 -10.83
C VAL A 71 -7.84 -8.38 -9.86
N VAL A 72 -8.64 -8.19 -8.81
CA VAL A 72 -8.38 -7.25 -7.73
C VAL A 72 -7.97 -8.05 -6.50
N GLU A 73 -6.67 -8.06 -6.19
CA GLU A 73 -6.09 -8.78 -5.05
C GLU A 73 -6.04 -7.87 -3.82
N VAL A 74 -6.76 -8.26 -2.77
CA VAL A 74 -6.86 -7.49 -1.51
C VAL A 74 -6.91 -8.42 -0.28
N MET A 75 -6.24 -9.58 -0.39
CA MET A 75 -6.24 -10.59 0.68
C MET A 75 -5.28 -10.26 1.83
N GLY A 76 -4.14 -9.66 1.53
CA GLY A 76 -3.06 -9.45 2.48
C GLY A 76 -2.14 -10.69 2.65
N GLY A 77 -0.94 -10.45 3.19
CA GLY A 77 0.13 -11.46 3.25
C GLY A 77 0.75 -11.75 1.88
N VAL A 78 1.80 -12.58 1.85
CA VAL A 78 2.48 -12.91 0.60
C VAL A 78 1.84 -14.10 -0.09
N GLU A 79 1.56 -15.18 0.65
CA GLU A 79 0.86 -16.35 0.13
C GLU A 79 -0.57 -16.45 0.72
N PRO A 80 -1.56 -16.82 -0.07
CA PRO A 80 -1.53 -17.25 -1.48
C PRO A 80 -1.59 -16.10 -2.52
N ALA A 81 -1.52 -14.84 -2.10
CA ALA A 81 -1.64 -13.66 -2.98
C ALA A 81 -0.62 -13.70 -4.13
N TYR A 82 0.64 -14.06 -3.86
CA TYR A 82 1.68 -14.19 -4.88
C TYR A 82 1.32 -15.25 -5.93
N THR A 83 1.01 -16.45 -5.48
CA THR A 83 0.64 -17.55 -6.39
C THR A 83 -0.55 -17.19 -7.27
N PHE A 84 -1.58 -16.57 -6.72
CA PHE A 84 -2.79 -16.22 -7.49
C PHE A 84 -2.53 -15.05 -8.44
N THR A 85 -1.81 -14.03 -7.99
CA THR A 85 -1.42 -12.88 -8.83
C THR A 85 -0.56 -13.34 -10.00
N LYS A 86 0.47 -14.14 -9.75
CA LYS A 86 1.35 -14.69 -10.79
C LYS A 86 0.57 -15.45 -11.86
N ARG A 87 -0.26 -16.39 -11.45
CA ARG A 87 -1.10 -17.18 -12.37
C ARG A 87 -2.09 -16.32 -13.17
N ALA A 88 -2.67 -15.28 -12.55
CA ALA A 88 -3.53 -14.34 -13.27
C ALA A 88 -2.76 -13.60 -14.36
N LEU A 89 -1.58 -13.06 -14.04
CA LEU A 89 -0.73 -12.34 -15.00
C LEU A 89 -0.23 -13.26 -16.13
N GLU A 90 0.20 -14.49 -15.81
CA GLU A 90 0.61 -15.51 -16.78
C GLU A 90 -0.53 -15.88 -17.74
N ALA A 91 -1.78 -15.81 -17.27
CA ALA A 91 -2.98 -15.99 -18.10
C ALA A 91 -3.40 -14.74 -18.89
N GLY A 92 -2.61 -13.67 -18.85
CA GLY A 92 -2.91 -12.40 -19.53
C GLY A 92 -3.99 -11.54 -18.85
N LYS A 93 -4.42 -11.89 -17.63
CA LYS A 93 -5.36 -11.09 -16.85
C LYS A 93 -4.62 -9.93 -16.16
N SER A 94 -5.17 -8.72 -16.24
CA SER A 94 -4.60 -7.59 -15.51
C SER A 94 -4.88 -7.69 -14.01
N VAL A 95 -3.95 -7.24 -13.17
CA VAL A 95 -4.10 -7.32 -11.71
C VAL A 95 -3.94 -5.94 -11.07
N CYS A 96 -4.85 -5.61 -10.15
CA CYS A 96 -4.75 -4.48 -9.22
C CYS A 96 -4.58 -5.01 -7.80
N THR A 97 -3.64 -4.48 -7.03
CA THR A 97 -3.44 -4.90 -5.63
C THR A 97 -3.22 -3.72 -4.68
N SER A 98 -3.65 -3.89 -3.43
CA SER A 98 -3.29 -3.03 -2.30
C SER A 98 -2.22 -3.64 -1.39
N ASN A 99 -1.74 -4.83 -1.72
CA ASN A 99 -0.88 -5.66 -0.88
C ASN A 99 0.59 -5.20 -0.96
N LYS A 100 0.96 -4.28 -0.07
CA LYS A 100 2.32 -3.71 -0.03
C LYS A 100 3.40 -4.78 0.22
N GLU A 101 3.09 -5.82 0.98
CA GLU A 101 4.06 -6.87 1.29
C GLU A 101 4.37 -7.73 0.05
N LEU A 102 3.34 -8.08 -0.70
CA LEU A 102 3.47 -8.74 -2.00
C LEU A 102 4.30 -7.90 -2.97
N VAL A 103 3.96 -6.61 -3.10
CA VAL A 103 4.66 -5.71 -4.03
C VAL A 103 6.10 -5.48 -3.63
N ALA A 104 6.39 -5.27 -2.33
CA ALA A 104 7.75 -5.06 -1.83
C ALA A 104 8.66 -6.29 -2.05
N ARG A 105 8.08 -7.50 -2.00
CA ARG A 105 8.84 -8.76 -2.12
C ARG A 105 8.93 -9.27 -3.55
N HIS A 106 7.88 -9.16 -4.33
CA HIS A 106 7.76 -9.78 -5.66
C HIS A 106 7.36 -8.80 -6.78
N GLY A 107 7.31 -7.49 -6.49
CA GLY A 107 6.83 -6.50 -7.45
C GLY A 107 7.59 -6.50 -8.77
N THR A 108 8.93 -6.59 -8.72
CA THR A 108 9.79 -6.61 -9.90
C THR A 108 9.50 -7.84 -10.77
N GLU A 109 9.40 -9.02 -10.18
CA GLU A 109 9.07 -10.26 -10.90
C GLU A 109 7.67 -10.17 -11.53
N LEU A 110 6.68 -9.74 -10.75
CA LEU A 110 5.29 -9.64 -11.22
C LEU A 110 5.11 -8.61 -12.34
N LEU A 111 5.84 -7.50 -12.29
CA LEU A 111 5.88 -6.52 -13.39
C LEU A 111 6.50 -7.10 -14.66
N ALA A 112 7.56 -7.91 -14.53
CA ALA A 112 8.17 -8.58 -15.68
C ALA A 112 7.21 -9.57 -16.33
N ILE A 113 6.52 -10.40 -15.53
CA ILE A 113 5.50 -11.34 -15.99
C ILE A 113 4.34 -10.60 -16.67
N ALA A 114 3.82 -9.55 -16.06
CA ALA A 114 2.75 -8.74 -16.64
C ALA A 114 3.14 -8.21 -18.03
N LYS A 115 4.37 -7.68 -18.16
CA LYS A 115 4.89 -7.19 -19.43
C LYS A 115 5.02 -8.29 -20.48
N GLU A 116 5.52 -9.47 -20.11
CA GLU A 116 5.68 -10.62 -20.99
C GLU A 116 4.34 -11.12 -21.56
N HIS A 117 3.30 -11.11 -20.74
CA HIS A 117 1.97 -11.59 -21.10
C HIS A 117 0.99 -10.50 -21.56
N GLY A 118 1.46 -9.26 -21.74
CA GLY A 118 0.64 -8.13 -22.21
C GLY A 118 -0.45 -7.70 -21.23
N ALA A 119 -0.28 -8.02 -19.95
CA ALA A 119 -1.16 -7.64 -18.84
C ALA A 119 -0.64 -6.39 -18.13
N ASN A 120 -1.49 -5.80 -17.28
CA ASN A 120 -1.09 -4.71 -16.39
C ASN A 120 -1.03 -5.20 -14.94
N TYR A 121 -0.02 -4.75 -14.21
CA TYR A 121 0.09 -4.94 -12.77
C TYR A 121 0.09 -3.57 -12.10
N LEU A 122 -0.99 -3.22 -11.40
CA LEU A 122 -1.23 -1.90 -10.80
C LEU A 122 -1.33 -2.02 -9.28
N PHE A 123 -0.60 -1.17 -8.56
CA PHE A 123 -0.48 -1.26 -7.10
C PHE A 123 -0.44 0.10 -6.39
N GLU A 124 -1.15 1.09 -6.92
CA GLU A 124 -1.22 2.44 -6.32
C GLU A 124 -1.56 2.40 -4.82
N ALA A 125 -2.55 1.59 -4.45
CA ALA A 125 -3.01 1.47 -3.06
C ALA A 125 -2.02 0.75 -2.12
N SER A 126 -0.92 0.20 -2.63
CA SER A 126 0.15 -0.38 -1.80
C SER A 126 0.95 0.66 -1.03
N CYS A 127 1.02 1.90 -1.53
CA CYS A 127 1.78 3.00 -0.90
C CYS A 127 0.88 4.06 -0.30
N GLY A 128 -0.03 4.64 -1.04
CA GLY A 128 -0.69 5.88 -0.68
C GLY A 128 -2.19 5.79 -0.40
N GLY A 129 -2.81 4.62 -0.31
CA GLY A 129 -4.26 4.51 -0.08
C GLY A 129 -5.07 5.46 -0.98
N GLY A 130 -5.50 6.58 -0.45
CA GLY A 130 -6.22 7.63 -1.17
C GLY A 130 -5.33 8.70 -1.81
N ILE A 131 -4.00 8.64 -1.64
CA ILE A 131 -3.05 9.64 -2.16
C ILE A 131 -2.27 9.02 -3.33
N PRO A 132 -2.47 9.50 -4.57
CA PRO A 132 -1.75 8.97 -5.73
C PRO A 132 -0.28 9.39 -5.71
N ILE A 133 0.64 8.43 -5.79
CA ILE A 133 2.08 8.64 -5.86
C ILE A 133 2.75 7.79 -6.95
N ILE A 134 2.34 6.53 -7.12
CA ILE A 134 2.95 5.61 -8.09
C ILE A 134 2.62 6.05 -9.52
N ARG A 135 1.36 6.41 -9.78
CA ARG A 135 0.95 6.90 -11.10
C ARG A 135 1.67 8.21 -11.47
N PRO A 136 1.77 9.24 -10.61
CA PRO A 136 2.61 10.41 -10.89
C PRO A 136 4.06 10.08 -11.21
N LEU A 137 4.71 9.20 -10.44
CA LEU A 137 6.08 8.75 -10.72
C LEU A 137 6.20 8.12 -12.12
N ASN A 138 5.27 7.23 -12.48
CA ASN A 138 5.36 6.48 -13.73
C ASN A 138 4.85 7.24 -14.95
N SER A 139 3.94 8.20 -14.80
CA SER A 139 3.27 8.84 -15.94
C SER A 139 3.62 10.31 -16.08
N SER A 140 3.90 11.03 -14.99
CA SER A 140 4.15 12.47 -15.03
C SER A 140 5.63 12.80 -14.99
N LEU A 141 6.44 11.97 -14.32
CA LEU A 141 7.88 12.19 -14.13
C LEU A 141 8.75 11.26 -15.01
N THR A 142 8.19 10.68 -16.05
CA THR A 142 8.91 9.72 -16.93
C THR A 142 10.13 10.28 -17.64
N ALA A 143 10.20 11.59 -17.80
CA ALA A 143 11.33 12.29 -18.44
C ALA A 143 12.36 12.82 -17.44
N ASP A 144 12.07 12.73 -16.15
CA ASP A 144 12.92 13.25 -15.09
C ASP A 144 13.84 12.18 -14.51
N GLU A 145 15.00 12.59 -14.03
CA GLU A 145 15.85 11.78 -13.16
C GLU A 145 15.50 12.12 -11.71
N ILE A 146 15.11 11.10 -10.93
CA ILE A 146 14.79 11.27 -9.52
C ILE A 146 16.07 11.11 -8.69
N ASP A 147 16.47 12.15 -8.00
CA ASP A 147 17.62 12.12 -7.11
C ASP A 147 17.25 11.69 -5.68
N GLU A 148 16.06 12.05 -5.23
CA GLU A 148 15.61 11.79 -3.87
C GLU A 148 14.10 11.57 -3.80
N VAL A 149 13.68 10.65 -2.93
CA VAL A 149 12.30 10.45 -2.49
C VAL A 149 12.30 10.55 -0.97
N THR A 150 11.63 11.55 -0.42
CA THR A 150 11.52 11.74 1.04
C THR A 150 10.08 12.04 1.41
N GLY A 151 9.58 11.42 2.49
CA GLY A 151 8.24 11.68 2.96
C GLY A 151 7.85 10.93 4.23
N ILE A 152 6.71 11.34 4.78
CA ILE A 152 6.04 10.65 5.89
C ILE A 152 5.08 9.63 5.26
N LEU A 153 5.44 8.34 5.33
CA LEU A 153 4.71 7.28 4.64
C LEU A 153 3.76 6.49 5.54
N ASN A 154 3.65 6.87 6.83
CA ASN A 154 2.76 6.19 7.77
C ASN A 154 1.94 7.20 8.58
N GLY A 155 0.61 7.13 8.46
CA GLY A 155 -0.32 8.03 9.13
C GLY A 155 -0.40 7.81 10.64
N THR A 156 -0.31 6.57 11.10
CA THR A 156 -0.39 6.18 12.52
C THR A 156 0.76 6.80 13.31
N THR A 157 1.99 6.64 12.82
CA THR A 157 3.18 7.21 13.47
C THR A 157 3.18 8.74 13.43
N ASN A 158 2.73 9.34 12.33
CA ASN A 158 2.60 10.79 12.25
C ASN A 158 1.54 11.32 13.23
N TYR A 159 0.40 10.64 13.38
CA TYR A 159 -0.60 10.98 14.38
C TYR A 159 -0.01 10.93 15.79
N ILE A 160 0.67 9.82 16.14
CA ILE A 160 1.27 9.63 17.47
C ILE A 160 2.27 10.75 17.78
N LEU A 161 3.24 11.00 16.91
CA LEU A 161 4.25 12.03 17.12
C LEU A 161 3.66 13.44 17.20
N SER A 162 2.68 13.75 16.35
CA SER A 162 2.01 15.06 16.39
C SER A 162 1.21 15.24 17.69
N LYS A 163 0.55 14.18 18.17
CA LYS A 163 -0.22 14.22 19.41
C LYS A 163 0.68 14.33 20.65
N MET A 164 1.82 13.62 20.68
CA MET A 164 2.83 13.79 21.72
C MET A 164 3.35 15.22 21.76
N ALA A 165 3.55 15.85 20.60
CA ALA A 165 4.01 17.23 20.52
C ALA A 165 2.96 18.24 21.00
N SER A 166 1.68 18.07 20.63
CA SER A 166 0.60 18.99 21.01
C SER A 166 0.23 18.90 22.48
N ASP A 167 0.18 17.70 23.02
CA ASP A 167 -0.37 17.44 24.37
C ASP A 167 0.73 17.26 25.43
N GLY A 168 2.00 17.10 25.02
CA GLY A 168 3.11 16.79 25.91
C GLY A 168 2.98 15.41 26.56
N SER A 169 2.22 14.50 25.95
CA SER A 169 1.92 13.16 26.45
C SER A 169 3.00 12.15 26.05
N ASP A 170 3.14 11.09 26.84
CA ASP A 170 4.07 10.01 26.53
C ASP A 170 3.53 9.09 25.43
N PHE A 171 4.45 8.44 24.70
CA PHE A 171 4.16 7.51 23.61
C PHE A 171 3.09 6.46 23.96
N ALA A 172 3.22 5.83 25.14
CA ALA A 172 2.32 4.75 25.54
C ALA A 172 0.86 5.19 25.70
N ASP A 173 0.62 6.40 26.16
CA ASP A 173 -0.72 6.93 26.37
C ASP A 173 -1.35 7.36 25.05
N VAL A 174 -0.57 8.00 24.18
CA VAL A 174 -1.02 8.38 22.83
C VAL A 174 -1.29 7.15 21.97
N LEU A 175 -0.48 6.08 22.08
CA LEU A 175 -0.74 4.83 21.37
C LEU A 175 -2.07 4.19 21.78
N LYS A 176 -2.39 4.15 23.08
CA LYS A 176 -3.68 3.66 23.57
C LYS A 176 -4.85 4.49 23.03
N GLU A 177 -4.67 5.81 22.95
CA GLU A 177 -5.68 6.68 22.35
C GLU A 177 -5.86 6.40 20.87
N ALA A 178 -4.77 6.27 20.11
CA ALA A 178 -4.79 5.92 18.70
C ALA A 178 -5.51 4.59 18.44
N GLN A 179 -5.28 3.58 19.29
CA GLN A 179 -5.98 2.31 19.22
C GLN A 179 -7.48 2.46 19.52
N ARG A 180 -7.85 3.23 20.55
CA ARG A 180 -9.25 3.51 20.88
C ARG A 180 -10.00 4.22 19.77
N LEU A 181 -9.32 5.10 19.02
CA LEU A 181 -9.87 5.85 17.88
C LEU A 181 -9.86 5.05 16.58
N GLY A 182 -9.22 3.89 16.54
CA GLY A 182 -9.09 3.06 15.34
C GLY A 182 -7.99 3.50 14.38
N TYR A 183 -7.09 4.40 14.78
CA TYR A 183 -5.92 4.82 14.01
C TYR A 183 -4.75 3.85 14.11
N ALA A 184 -4.68 3.07 15.17
CA ALA A 184 -3.73 1.99 15.35
C ALA A 184 -4.45 0.67 15.62
N GLU A 185 -3.95 -0.41 15.04
CA GLU A 185 -4.44 -1.75 15.28
C GLU A 185 -4.05 -2.25 16.67
N ARG A 186 -4.64 -3.38 17.09
CA ARG A 186 -4.30 -4.03 18.37
C ARG A 186 -2.83 -4.46 18.42
N ASN A 187 -2.26 -4.91 17.30
CA ASN A 187 -0.82 -5.15 17.12
C ASN A 187 -0.25 -4.08 16.19
N PRO A 188 0.24 -2.94 16.72
CA PRO A 188 0.70 -1.81 15.94
C PRO A 188 2.16 -1.91 15.50
N GLU A 189 2.85 -3.04 15.74
CA GLU A 189 4.28 -3.23 15.54
C GLU A 189 4.74 -2.79 14.14
N ALA A 190 4.01 -3.19 13.10
CA ALA A 190 4.34 -2.83 11.72
C ALA A 190 4.39 -1.31 11.48
N ASP A 191 3.55 -0.55 12.19
CA ASP A 191 3.54 0.91 12.13
C ASP A 191 4.63 1.51 13.01
N VAL A 192 4.62 1.19 14.32
CA VAL A 192 5.46 1.89 15.30
C VAL A 192 6.94 1.55 15.21
N GLU A 193 7.28 0.34 14.71
CA GLU A 193 8.66 -0.05 14.42
C GLU A 193 9.09 0.30 12.98
N GLY A 194 8.20 0.92 12.18
CA GLY A 194 8.52 1.49 10.87
C GLY A 194 8.46 0.51 9.69
N TYR A 195 8.11 -0.76 9.90
CA TYR A 195 8.12 -1.78 8.83
C TYR A 195 7.15 -1.47 7.69
N ASP A 196 6.01 -0.84 7.97
CA ASP A 196 5.06 -0.40 6.95
C ASP A 196 5.69 0.66 6.04
N ALA A 197 6.27 1.70 6.61
CA ALA A 197 6.91 2.78 5.85
C ALA A 197 8.18 2.30 5.13
N CYS A 198 8.92 1.34 5.72
CA CYS A 198 10.08 0.70 5.11
C CYS A 198 9.71 -0.02 3.80
N ARG A 199 8.64 -0.82 3.79
CA ARG A 199 8.16 -1.47 2.55
C ARG A 199 7.74 -0.45 1.50
N LYS A 200 7.07 0.63 1.90
CA LYS A 200 6.63 1.69 1.00
C LYS A 200 7.81 2.43 0.35
N ILE A 201 8.83 2.82 1.13
CA ILE A 201 9.99 3.50 0.55
C ILE A 201 10.78 2.57 -0.38
N ALA A 202 10.88 1.27 -0.09
CA ALA A 202 11.50 0.31 -0.99
C ALA A 202 10.76 0.21 -2.32
N ILE A 203 9.42 0.16 -2.31
CA ILE A 203 8.60 0.17 -3.53
C ILE A 203 8.83 1.46 -4.33
N LEU A 204 8.72 2.62 -3.68
CA LEU A 204 8.90 3.92 -4.34
C LEU A 204 10.31 4.09 -4.90
N SER A 205 11.33 3.63 -4.17
CA SER A 205 12.74 3.66 -4.62
C SER A 205 12.95 2.77 -5.84
N SER A 206 12.38 1.56 -5.81
CA SER A 206 12.48 0.62 -6.93
C SER A 206 11.88 1.22 -8.21
N LEU A 207 10.75 1.90 -8.09
CA LEU A 207 10.11 2.59 -9.21
C LEU A 207 10.91 3.81 -9.68
N ALA A 208 11.36 4.66 -8.74
CA ALA A 208 12.06 5.90 -9.06
C ALA A 208 13.40 5.66 -9.76
N TYR A 209 14.11 4.59 -9.38
CA TYR A 209 15.46 4.31 -9.89
C TYR A 209 15.50 3.18 -10.94
N GLY A 210 14.37 2.52 -11.20
CA GLY A 210 14.31 1.39 -12.12
C GLY A 210 15.15 0.19 -11.68
N LYS A 211 15.37 0.01 -10.38
CA LYS A 211 16.16 -1.07 -9.78
C LYS A 211 15.44 -1.62 -8.57
N GLU A 212 15.54 -2.93 -8.37
CA GLU A 212 15.01 -3.55 -7.17
C GLU A 212 15.73 -3.06 -5.92
N VAL A 213 14.97 -2.58 -4.95
CA VAL A 213 15.43 -2.22 -3.61
C VAL A 213 14.82 -3.22 -2.63
N ASN A 214 15.69 -4.07 -2.07
CA ASN A 214 15.28 -5.05 -1.07
C ASN A 214 14.92 -4.33 0.24
N TYR A 215 13.66 -4.38 0.66
CA TYR A 215 13.22 -3.72 1.88
C TYR A 215 13.87 -4.28 3.15
N GLU A 216 14.38 -5.52 3.14
CA GLU A 216 15.09 -6.13 4.27
C GLU A 216 16.49 -5.50 4.50
N GLU A 217 17.03 -4.81 3.48
CA GLU A 217 18.31 -4.10 3.56
C GLU A 217 18.15 -2.61 3.92
N VAL A 218 16.90 -2.10 3.95
CA VAL A 218 16.63 -0.71 4.32
C VAL A 218 16.81 -0.54 5.82
N TYR A 219 17.73 0.34 6.20
CA TYR A 219 17.92 0.67 7.62
C TYR A 219 16.63 1.31 8.17
N THR A 220 16.09 0.72 9.24
CA THR A 220 14.78 1.10 9.78
C THR A 220 14.85 1.32 11.28
N GLU A 221 14.42 2.50 11.73
CA GLU A 221 14.16 2.81 13.12
C GLU A 221 12.68 3.14 13.31
N GLY A 222 12.10 2.60 14.42
CA GLY A 222 10.73 2.93 14.83
C GLY A 222 10.67 4.15 15.74
N ILE A 223 9.47 4.49 16.21
CA ILE A 223 9.22 5.64 17.08
C ILE A 223 9.07 5.30 18.57
N THR A 224 9.17 4.03 18.93
CA THR A 224 8.88 3.53 20.28
C THR A 224 9.82 4.05 21.36
N LYS A 225 11.01 4.53 20.96
CA LYS A 225 12.04 5.08 21.86
C LYS A 225 11.94 6.58 22.06
N ILE A 226 11.08 7.28 21.32
CA ILE A 226 10.95 8.74 21.41
C ILE A 226 10.17 9.10 22.66
N THR A 227 10.75 10.01 23.46
CA THR A 227 10.18 10.49 24.70
C THR A 227 9.53 11.88 24.54
N ALA A 228 8.66 12.24 25.48
CA ALA A 228 8.12 13.60 25.56
C ALA A 228 9.22 14.67 25.74
N GLU A 229 10.35 14.30 26.36
CA GLU A 229 11.50 15.17 26.53
C GLU A 229 12.24 15.44 25.22
N ASP A 230 12.43 14.41 24.38
CA ASP A 230 13.00 14.56 23.03
C ASP A 230 12.19 15.53 22.18
N ILE A 231 10.86 15.43 22.26
CA ILE A 231 9.95 16.35 21.56
C ILE A 231 10.07 17.78 22.06
N LYS A 232 10.19 17.99 23.38
CA LYS A 232 10.42 19.32 23.93
C LYS A 232 11.73 19.93 23.46
N TYR A 233 12.80 19.15 23.38
CA TYR A 233 14.07 19.61 22.84
C TYR A 233 13.94 20.02 21.37
N ALA A 234 13.34 19.17 20.54
CA ALA A 234 13.10 19.50 19.13
C ALA A 234 12.29 20.80 18.98
N THR A 235 11.19 20.93 19.71
CA THR A 235 10.35 22.13 19.70
C THR A 235 11.13 23.38 20.13
N SER A 236 12.01 23.27 21.14
CA SER A 236 12.84 24.39 21.58
C SER A 236 13.85 24.86 20.53
N MET A 237 14.20 23.96 19.60
CA MET A 237 15.07 24.25 18.44
C MET A 237 14.29 24.72 17.20
N GLY A 238 12.96 24.89 17.31
CA GLY A 238 12.12 25.26 16.18
C GLY A 238 11.93 24.13 15.14
N THR A 239 12.04 22.86 15.59
CA THR A 239 11.89 21.68 14.72
C THR A 239 10.83 20.74 15.28
N ALA A 240 10.33 19.83 14.43
CA ALA A 240 9.41 18.76 14.82
C ALA A 240 10.02 17.38 14.54
N ILE A 241 9.79 16.41 15.43
CA ILE A 241 10.22 15.03 15.21
C ILE A 241 9.19 14.34 14.31
N LYS A 242 9.65 13.77 13.19
CA LYS A 242 8.86 13.01 12.24
C LYS A 242 9.57 11.70 11.89
N LEU A 243 8.79 10.67 11.55
CA LEU A 243 9.32 9.43 10.97
C LEU A 243 9.43 9.64 9.45
N LEU A 244 10.64 9.91 8.98
CA LEU A 244 10.91 10.17 7.57
C LEU A 244 11.45 8.91 6.90
N ALA A 245 10.82 8.53 5.81
CA ALA A 245 11.32 7.55 4.86
C ALA A 245 12.06 8.29 3.76
N THR A 246 13.34 8.03 3.61
CA THR A 246 14.20 8.72 2.65
C THR A 246 14.91 7.71 1.77
N SER A 247 14.95 7.98 0.47
CA SER A 247 15.78 7.29 -0.48
C SER A 247 16.50 8.31 -1.36
N ARG A 248 17.82 8.15 -1.55
CA ARG A 248 18.66 9.10 -2.27
C ARG A 248 19.66 8.40 -3.17
N LYS A 249 19.84 8.96 -4.37
CA LYS A 249 20.90 8.59 -5.31
C LYS A 249 22.16 9.40 -5.00
N VAL A 250 23.28 8.73 -4.73
CA VAL A 250 24.58 9.37 -4.51
C VAL A 250 25.60 8.74 -5.47
N GLY A 251 25.94 9.43 -6.53
CA GLY A 251 26.73 8.87 -7.63
C GLY A 251 26.04 7.67 -8.27
N ASN A 252 26.65 6.49 -8.21
CA ASN A 252 26.08 5.24 -8.74
C ASN A 252 25.45 4.35 -7.65
N GLN A 253 25.36 4.83 -6.43
CA GLN A 253 24.79 4.10 -5.29
C GLN A 253 23.44 4.69 -4.90
N TYR A 254 22.57 3.84 -4.32
CA TYR A 254 21.28 4.22 -3.79
C TYR A 254 21.26 3.89 -2.31
N TYR A 255 20.78 4.83 -1.52
CA TYR A 255 20.61 4.70 -0.08
C TYR A 255 19.14 4.81 0.24
N ALA A 256 18.62 3.91 1.06
CA ALA A 256 17.28 4.01 1.59
C ALA A 256 17.32 3.79 3.11
N CYS A 257 16.61 4.63 3.84
CA CYS A 257 16.48 4.51 5.28
C CYS A 257 15.14 5.03 5.76
N LEU A 258 14.73 4.55 6.93
CA LEU A 258 13.62 5.06 7.69
C LEU A 258 14.14 5.46 9.07
N LEU A 259 14.09 6.75 9.36
CA LEU A 259 14.61 7.32 10.60
C LEU A 259 13.59 8.29 11.19
N TYR A 260 13.49 8.32 12.52
CA TYR A 260 12.95 9.49 13.16
C TYR A 260 14.01 10.59 13.19
N THR A 261 13.64 11.76 12.76
CA THR A 261 14.56 12.91 12.71
C THR A 261 13.78 14.19 12.94
N SER A 262 14.50 15.24 13.32
CA SER A 262 13.92 16.57 13.40
C SER A 262 13.89 17.20 12.01
N ASP A 263 12.73 17.70 11.61
CA ASP A 263 12.54 18.49 10.40
C ASP A 263 12.16 19.91 10.79
N ALA A 264 12.39 20.89 9.88
CA ALA A 264 11.88 22.24 10.08
C ALA A 264 10.37 22.14 10.29
N ALA A 265 9.85 22.78 11.33
CA ALA A 265 8.41 22.86 11.53
C ALA A 265 7.82 23.56 10.29
N ASP A 266 6.87 22.91 9.63
CA ASP A 266 6.10 23.56 8.56
C ASP A 266 5.38 24.77 9.17
N GLU A 267 5.63 25.95 8.62
CA GLU A 267 4.94 27.20 8.99
C GLU A 267 3.47 27.17 8.53
#